data_2d264c8201716805538e31531304b21e
#
_entry.id   2d264c8201716805538e31531304b21e
#
_cell.length_a   1.000
_cell.length_b   1.000
_cell.length_c   1.000
_cell.angle_alpha   90.00
_cell.angle_beta   90.00
_cell.angle_gamma   90.00
#
_symmetry.space_group_name_H-M   'P 1'
#
loop_
_entity.id
_entity.type
_entity.pdbx_description
1 polymer ?
#
loop_
_entity_poly.entity_id
_entity_poly.type
_entity_poly.pdbx_seq_one_letter_code
_entity_poly.pdbx_strand_id
1 'polypeptide(L)'
;MRTTMQRLREAKSARAFAFEVLVVMVGVLLALGAQQVADAWQGRSKARAAEQALALEQADAFATVAEHTIVAPCIVAQLDRLEAALLAPPPWKPVQMVTPRGDVIRHPRRSIYNTAWRNVEGDGTLAYLRQVRSRLHQSFYGELDSYLTEYDMVNDGLDRLALLSRPIQLDALSRNQLLGDIVTLRIKTLASSNNAGQLMARLDMLGNIATRASSIDTVGYLLDSEFRSQPDVSAGYCIAHDLPIGNWRAALAKGREDMGYPKGTTPPLMR
;
A
#
# COMPACT_ATOMS: atom_id res chain seq x y z
N MET A 1 69.76 -42.97 -31.60
CA MET A 1 69.90 -41.98 -30.49
C MET A 1 69.12 -40.63 -30.73
N ARG A 2 68.77 -40.24 -31.96
CA ARG A 2 68.07 -38.99 -32.28
C ARG A 2 66.58 -39.01 -31.87
N THR A 3 65.91 -40.15 -31.88
CA THR A 3 64.47 -40.28 -31.60
C THR A 3 64.05 -40.07 -30.11
N THR A 4 64.93 -40.37 -29.18
CA THR A 4 64.68 -40.24 -27.72
C THR A 4 64.78 -38.77 -27.25
N MET A 5 65.72 -38.01 -27.83
CA MET A 5 65.84 -36.57 -27.49
C MET A 5 64.70 -35.72 -28.05
N GLN A 6 64.13 -36.09 -29.21
CA GLN A 6 62.97 -35.42 -29.77
C GLN A 6 61.70 -35.61 -28.87
N ARG A 7 61.43 -36.84 -28.44
CA ARG A 7 60.32 -37.16 -27.54
C ARG A 7 60.41 -36.43 -26.17
N LEU A 8 61.63 -36.27 -25.64
CA LEU A 8 61.85 -35.52 -24.38
C LEU A 8 61.62 -34.00 -24.53
N ARG A 9 61.91 -33.42 -25.70
CA ARG A 9 61.63 -32.02 -26.03
C ARG A 9 60.16 -31.79 -26.21
N GLU A 10 59.41 -32.66 -26.89
CA GLU A 10 57.98 -32.59 -27.10
C GLU A 10 57.23 -32.76 -25.78
N ALA A 11 57.64 -33.65 -24.90
CA ALA A 11 57.05 -33.83 -23.56
C ALA A 11 57.31 -32.64 -22.64
N LYS A 12 58.45 -31.94 -22.75
CA LYS A 12 58.68 -30.69 -22.00
C LYS A 12 57.84 -29.55 -22.53
N SER A 13 57.62 -29.42 -23.84
CA SER A 13 56.80 -28.37 -24.43
C SER A 13 55.32 -28.60 -24.12
N ALA A 14 54.81 -29.84 -24.14
CA ALA A 14 53.45 -30.17 -23.76
C ALA A 14 53.14 -29.88 -22.28
N ARG A 15 54.06 -30.11 -21.35
CA ARG A 15 53.90 -29.76 -19.93
C ARG A 15 53.94 -28.27 -19.70
N ALA A 16 54.77 -27.50 -20.40
CA ALA A 16 54.80 -26.05 -20.34
C ALA A 16 53.47 -25.46 -20.84
N PHE A 17 52.99 -25.95 -21.99
CA PHE A 17 51.67 -25.54 -22.52
C PHE A 17 50.52 -25.88 -21.59
N ALA A 18 50.48 -27.10 -21.02
CA ALA A 18 49.46 -27.49 -20.05
C ALA A 18 49.49 -26.60 -18.79
N PHE A 19 50.66 -26.20 -18.33
CA PHE A 19 50.82 -25.27 -17.20
C PHE A 19 50.33 -23.86 -17.54
N GLU A 20 50.62 -23.33 -18.72
CA GLU A 20 50.08 -22.03 -19.19
C GLU A 20 48.54 -22.04 -19.27
N VAL A 21 47.98 -23.11 -19.85
CA VAL A 21 46.49 -23.25 -19.89
C VAL A 21 45.90 -23.32 -18.50
N LEU A 22 46.56 -24.06 -17.58
CA LEU A 22 46.09 -24.14 -16.19
C LEU A 22 46.11 -22.77 -15.50
N VAL A 23 47.19 -22.00 -15.66
CA VAL A 23 47.31 -20.65 -15.07
C VAL A 23 46.23 -19.70 -15.61
N VAL A 24 45.99 -19.75 -16.93
CA VAL A 24 44.92 -18.94 -17.54
C VAL A 24 43.53 -19.35 -17.00
N MET A 25 43.25 -20.67 -16.93
CA MET A 25 42.00 -21.17 -16.37
C MET A 25 41.76 -20.71 -14.91
N VAL A 26 42.80 -20.86 -14.08
CA VAL A 26 42.73 -20.41 -12.67
C VAL A 26 42.51 -18.90 -12.60
N GLY A 27 43.20 -18.11 -13.42
CA GLY A 27 43.00 -16.67 -13.50
C GLY A 27 41.58 -16.27 -13.86
N VAL A 28 41.01 -16.94 -14.88
CA VAL A 28 39.60 -16.71 -15.28
C VAL A 28 38.62 -17.11 -14.18
N LEU A 29 38.81 -18.27 -13.55
CA LEU A 29 37.96 -18.72 -12.45
C LEU A 29 38.00 -17.78 -11.25
N LEU A 30 39.19 -17.27 -10.90
CA LEU A 30 39.35 -16.29 -9.82
C LEU A 30 38.65 -14.95 -10.17
N ALA A 31 38.80 -14.49 -11.40
CA ALA A 31 38.14 -13.26 -11.88
C ALA A 31 36.59 -13.39 -11.82
N LEU A 32 36.07 -14.51 -12.33
CA LEU A 32 34.62 -14.79 -12.27
C LEU A 32 34.11 -14.93 -10.81
N GLY A 33 34.89 -15.60 -9.96
CA GLY A 33 34.57 -15.73 -8.53
C GLY A 33 34.55 -14.37 -7.82
N ALA A 34 35.53 -13.52 -8.09
CA ALA A 34 35.57 -12.15 -7.54
C ALA A 34 34.39 -11.30 -8.02
N GLN A 35 34.01 -11.41 -9.30
CA GLN A 35 32.87 -10.73 -9.86
C GLN A 35 31.57 -11.18 -9.19
N GLN A 36 31.36 -12.49 -9.00
CA GLN A 36 30.15 -13.01 -8.31
C GLN A 36 30.04 -12.50 -6.88
N VAL A 37 31.15 -12.39 -6.15
CA VAL A 37 31.15 -11.83 -4.78
C VAL A 37 30.81 -10.35 -4.81
N ALA A 38 31.34 -9.57 -5.74
CA ALA A 38 31.03 -8.16 -5.90
C ALA A 38 29.56 -7.94 -6.24
N ASP A 39 29.03 -8.73 -7.18
CA ASP A 39 27.61 -8.65 -7.59
C ASP A 39 26.67 -9.02 -6.42
N ALA A 40 27.01 -10.07 -5.65
CA ALA A 40 26.24 -10.46 -4.48
C ALA A 40 26.27 -9.39 -3.38
N TRP A 41 27.40 -8.71 -3.20
CA TRP A 41 27.50 -7.61 -2.23
C TRP A 41 26.71 -6.39 -2.67
N GLN A 42 26.79 -5.99 -3.94
CA GLN A 42 26.00 -4.91 -4.50
C GLN A 42 24.50 -5.21 -4.42
N GLY A 43 24.10 -6.44 -4.77
CA GLY A 43 22.70 -6.88 -4.67
C GLY A 43 22.15 -6.78 -3.25
N ARG A 44 22.92 -7.20 -2.24
CA ARG A 44 22.55 -7.07 -0.82
C ARG A 44 22.44 -5.61 -0.37
N SER A 45 23.31 -4.74 -0.87
CA SER A 45 23.27 -3.30 -0.59
C SER A 45 22.02 -2.66 -1.17
N LYS A 46 21.71 -2.98 -2.44
CA LYS A 46 20.46 -2.55 -3.11
C LYS A 46 19.22 -3.02 -2.36
N ALA A 47 19.19 -4.30 -1.95
CA ALA A 47 18.07 -4.86 -1.19
C ALA A 47 17.82 -4.13 0.13
N ARG A 48 18.88 -3.76 0.87
CA ARG A 48 18.74 -2.98 2.11
C ARG A 48 18.17 -1.58 1.86
N ALA A 49 18.65 -0.88 0.83
CA ALA A 49 18.13 0.42 0.45
C ALA A 49 16.66 0.33 0.02
N ALA A 50 16.32 -0.70 -0.74
CA ALA A 50 14.94 -0.98 -1.14
C ALA A 50 14.02 -1.25 0.05
N GLU A 51 14.45 -2.09 1.01
CA GLU A 51 13.67 -2.34 2.24
C GLU A 51 13.40 -1.06 3.04
N GLN A 52 14.35 -0.12 3.08
CA GLN A 52 14.15 1.18 3.72
C GLN A 52 13.14 2.05 2.97
N ALA A 53 13.24 2.12 1.65
CA ALA A 53 12.29 2.87 0.82
C ALA A 53 10.87 2.29 0.91
N LEU A 54 10.75 0.96 0.84
CA LEU A 54 9.48 0.27 1.02
C LEU A 54 8.87 0.51 2.40
N ALA A 55 9.69 0.55 3.46
CA ALA A 55 9.20 0.80 4.82
C ALA A 55 8.61 2.21 4.98
N LEU A 56 9.20 3.22 4.32
CA LEU A 56 8.66 4.58 4.30
C LEU A 56 7.35 4.66 3.53
N GLU A 57 7.33 4.13 2.32
CA GLU A 57 6.12 4.09 1.48
C GLU A 57 4.96 3.35 2.17
N GLN A 58 5.25 2.25 2.86
CA GLN A 58 4.27 1.48 3.61
C GLN A 58 3.75 2.22 4.86
N ALA A 59 4.58 3.02 5.50
CA ALA A 59 4.14 3.87 6.62
C ALA A 59 3.15 4.94 6.15
N ASP A 60 3.41 5.57 5.00
CA ASP A 60 2.51 6.55 4.40
C ASP A 60 1.18 5.89 3.94
N ALA A 61 1.28 4.71 3.32
CA ALA A 61 0.11 3.92 2.95
C ALA A 61 -0.74 3.56 4.18
N PHE A 62 -0.10 3.14 5.28
CA PHE A 62 -0.80 2.83 6.53
C PHE A 62 -1.57 4.03 7.07
N ALA A 63 -0.96 5.22 7.10
CA ALA A 63 -1.61 6.43 7.60
C ALA A 63 -2.85 6.78 6.77
N THR A 64 -2.76 6.70 5.45
CA THR A 64 -3.87 6.99 4.54
C THR A 64 -4.99 5.96 4.67
N VAL A 65 -4.66 4.67 4.73
CA VAL A 65 -5.63 3.58 4.90
C VAL A 65 -6.32 3.69 6.27
N ALA A 66 -5.57 4.05 7.33
CA ALA A 66 -6.15 4.29 8.65
C ALA A 66 -7.12 5.48 8.66
N GLU A 67 -6.81 6.57 7.93
CA GLU A 67 -7.75 7.71 7.77
C GLU A 67 -9.07 7.24 7.16
N HIS A 68 -9.03 6.34 6.17
CA HIS A 68 -10.26 5.81 5.56
C HIS A 68 -11.14 5.07 6.57
N THR A 69 -10.55 4.31 7.51
CA THR A 69 -11.33 3.64 8.57
C THR A 69 -11.92 4.63 9.56
N ILE A 70 -11.23 5.74 9.83
CA ILE A 70 -11.71 6.80 10.71
C ILE A 70 -12.90 7.54 10.09
N VAL A 71 -12.83 7.83 8.79
CA VAL A 71 -13.81 8.69 8.11
C VAL A 71 -15.01 7.90 7.57
N ALA A 72 -14.91 6.59 7.39
CA ALA A 72 -16.00 5.79 6.83
C ALA A 72 -17.37 5.96 7.52
N PRO A 73 -17.49 5.93 8.87
CA PRO A 73 -18.78 6.17 9.52
C PRO A 73 -19.32 7.58 9.26
N CYS A 74 -18.45 8.56 9.16
CA CYS A 74 -18.82 9.93 8.83
C CYS A 74 -19.38 10.05 7.39
N ILE A 75 -18.75 9.39 6.41
CA ILE A 75 -19.25 9.34 5.04
C ILE A 75 -20.64 8.69 5.01
N VAL A 76 -20.82 7.58 5.72
CA VAL A 76 -22.12 6.90 5.82
C VAL A 76 -23.17 7.83 6.41
N ALA A 77 -22.87 8.54 7.50
CA ALA A 77 -23.82 9.47 8.11
C ALA A 77 -24.18 10.66 7.19
N GLN A 78 -23.21 11.13 6.38
CA GLN A 78 -23.48 12.14 5.36
C GLN A 78 -24.41 11.60 4.24
N LEU A 79 -24.18 10.34 3.80
CA LEU A 79 -25.04 9.67 2.82
C LEU A 79 -26.46 9.47 3.38
N ASP A 80 -26.62 9.12 4.66
CA ASP A 80 -27.93 8.97 5.30
C ASP A 80 -28.69 10.32 5.35
N ARG A 81 -27.98 11.42 5.64
CA ARG A 81 -28.58 12.78 5.56
C ARG A 81 -29.03 13.13 4.14
N LEU A 82 -28.23 12.75 3.14
CA LEU A 82 -28.55 13.00 1.74
C LEU A 82 -29.74 12.15 1.28
N GLU A 83 -29.81 10.89 1.69
CA GLU A 83 -30.95 10.00 1.45
C GLU A 83 -32.22 10.59 2.04
N ALA A 84 -32.18 11.02 3.29
CA ALA A 84 -33.32 11.66 3.95
C ALA A 84 -33.79 12.92 3.21
N ALA A 85 -32.87 13.75 2.71
CA ALA A 85 -33.19 14.92 1.91
C ALA A 85 -33.83 14.54 0.56
N LEU A 86 -33.40 13.46 -0.10
CA LEU A 86 -33.99 12.96 -1.33
C LEU A 86 -35.41 12.37 -1.12
N LEU A 87 -35.65 11.79 0.04
CA LEU A 87 -36.98 11.25 0.42
C LEU A 87 -37.97 12.31 0.86
N ALA A 88 -37.49 13.53 1.16
CA ALA A 88 -38.37 14.63 1.56
C ALA A 88 -39.34 15.02 0.43
N PRO A 89 -40.56 15.56 0.80
CA PRO A 89 -41.52 16.03 -0.18
C PRO A 89 -40.92 17.14 -1.09
N PRO A 90 -41.31 17.20 -2.36
CA PRO A 90 -40.93 18.30 -3.24
C PRO A 90 -41.41 19.66 -2.73
N PRO A 91 -40.76 20.80 -3.11
CA PRO A 91 -39.69 20.87 -4.09
C PRO A 91 -38.33 20.48 -3.49
N TRP A 92 -37.45 19.89 -4.33
CA TRP A 92 -36.06 19.61 -4.01
C TRP A 92 -35.33 20.90 -3.58
N LYS A 93 -34.63 20.80 -2.45
CA LYS A 93 -33.77 21.90 -1.98
C LYS A 93 -32.29 21.47 -2.18
N PRO A 94 -31.47 22.29 -2.86
CA PRO A 94 -30.04 21.97 -3.03
C PRO A 94 -29.37 21.70 -1.69
N VAL A 95 -28.51 20.70 -1.65
CA VAL A 95 -27.72 20.39 -0.46
C VAL A 95 -26.55 21.37 -0.40
N GLN A 96 -26.21 21.82 0.80
CA GLN A 96 -25.07 22.70 1.00
C GLN A 96 -23.76 21.98 0.64
N MET A 97 -22.92 22.64 -0.17
CA MET A 97 -21.58 22.16 -0.46
C MET A 97 -20.72 22.19 0.81
N VAL A 98 -19.97 21.12 1.04
CA VAL A 98 -19.06 20.99 2.20
C VAL A 98 -17.61 21.33 1.84
N THR A 99 -17.31 21.51 0.56
CA THR A 99 -16.01 21.94 0.08
C THR A 99 -16.13 23.04 -0.97
N PRO A 100 -15.10 23.91 -1.13
CA PRO A 100 -15.06 24.90 -2.23
C PRO A 100 -15.12 24.28 -3.63
N ARG A 101 -14.84 22.98 -3.77
CA ARG A 101 -14.88 22.22 -5.03
C ARG A 101 -16.27 21.79 -5.46
N GLY A 102 -17.26 21.97 -4.58
CA GLY A 102 -18.65 21.59 -4.86
C GLY A 102 -19.07 20.22 -4.31
N ASP A 103 -18.23 19.57 -3.51
CA ASP A 103 -18.57 18.29 -2.91
C ASP A 103 -19.69 18.45 -1.90
N VAL A 104 -20.67 17.56 -1.92
CA VAL A 104 -21.76 17.48 -0.92
C VAL A 104 -21.47 16.45 0.18
N ILE A 105 -20.46 15.60 -0.04
CA ILE A 105 -19.94 14.62 0.91
C ILE A 105 -18.46 14.90 1.14
N ARG A 106 -18.08 15.13 2.40
CA ARG A 106 -16.66 15.26 2.75
C ARG A 106 -16.02 13.89 2.86
N HIS A 107 -15.00 13.62 2.05
CA HIS A 107 -14.24 12.39 2.06
C HIS A 107 -12.75 12.67 1.80
N PRO A 108 -11.83 11.78 2.25
CA PRO A 108 -10.40 11.95 2.01
C PRO A 108 -10.09 11.74 0.52
N ARG A 109 -9.10 12.49 0.02
CA ARG A 109 -8.61 12.40 -1.38
C ARG A 109 -7.10 12.27 -1.43
N ARG A 110 -6.52 11.56 -0.45
CA ARG A 110 -5.08 11.35 -0.41
C ARG A 110 -4.68 10.25 -1.37
N SER A 111 -3.62 10.51 -2.14
CA SER A 111 -3.03 9.48 -3.00
C SER A 111 -2.13 8.57 -2.17
N ILE A 112 -2.18 7.29 -2.46
CA ILE A 112 -1.22 6.31 -1.94
C ILE A 112 -0.24 6.00 -3.08
N TYR A 113 1.05 6.11 -2.79
CA TYR A 113 2.10 5.87 -3.76
C TYR A 113 2.65 4.45 -3.62
N ASN A 114 3.03 3.84 -4.74
CA ASN A 114 3.69 2.54 -4.82
C ASN A 114 4.98 2.60 -5.67
N THR A 115 5.61 3.77 -5.69
CA THR A 115 6.78 4.04 -6.55
C THR A 115 7.99 3.22 -6.12
N ALA A 116 8.23 3.09 -4.80
CA ALA A 116 9.34 2.28 -4.28
C ALA A 116 9.14 0.81 -4.66
N TRP A 117 7.92 0.30 -4.55
CA TRP A 117 7.59 -1.06 -4.95
C TRP A 117 7.83 -1.30 -6.45
N ARG A 118 7.31 -0.42 -7.31
CA ARG A 118 7.51 -0.54 -8.78
C ARG A 118 8.98 -0.53 -9.17
N ASN A 119 9.80 0.28 -8.49
CA ASN A 119 11.24 0.31 -8.73
C ASN A 119 11.89 -1.04 -8.35
N VAL A 120 11.56 -1.58 -7.18
CA VAL A 120 12.07 -2.88 -6.69
C VAL A 120 11.67 -4.04 -7.61
N GLU A 121 10.45 -3.97 -8.14
CA GLU A 121 9.91 -4.96 -9.08
C GLU A 121 10.60 -4.86 -10.45
N GLY A 122 10.82 -3.63 -10.94
CA GLY A 122 11.37 -3.36 -12.27
C GLY A 122 12.88 -3.53 -12.40
N ASP A 123 13.66 -3.33 -11.33
CA ASP A 123 15.13 -3.35 -11.37
C ASP A 123 15.76 -4.69 -10.95
N GLY A 124 14.94 -5.71 -10.70
CA GLY A 124 15.38 -7.06 -10.30
C GLY A 124 15.85 -7.17 -8.85
N THR A 125 15.69 -6.13 -8.02
CA THR A 125 16.08 -6.14 -6.60
C THR A 125 15.33 -7.21 -5.80
N LEU A 126 14.13 -7.61 -6.24
CA LEU A 126 13.35 -8.70 -5.63
C LEU A 126 14.15 -9.99 -5.46
N ALA A 127 15.07 -10.31 -6.39
CA ALA A 127 15.90 -11.52 -6.34
C ALA A 127 16.85 -11.54 -5.13
N TYR A 128 17.18 -10.37 -4.58
CA TYR A 128 18.08 -10.22 -3.44
C TYR A 128 17.34 -10.07 -2.10
N LEU A 129 16.03 -9.89 -2.10
CA LEU A 129 15.21 -9.94 -0.90
C LEU A 129 15.05 -11.37 -0.41
N ARG A 130 14.88 -11.56 0.91
CA ARG A 130 14.52 -12.88 1.44
C ARG A 130 13.18 -13.31 0.82
N GLN A 131 13.09 -14.56 0.36
CA GLN A 131 11.91 -15.09 -0.33
C GLN A 131 10.59 -14.85 0.43
N VAL A 132 10.61 -15.01 1.75
CA VAL A 132 9.44 -14.77 2.60
C VAL A 132 9.03 -13.30 2.56
N ARG A 133 9.99 -12.36 2.68
CA ARG A 133 9.72 -10.92 2.61
C ARG A 133 9.23 -10.50 1.24
N SER A 134 9.86 -11.00 0.18
CA SER A 134 9.44 -10.75 -1.20
C SER A 134 7.97 -11.12 -1.41
N ARG A 135 7.55 -12.30 -0.95
CA ARG A 135 6.14 -12.75 -1.03
C ARG A 135 5.18 -11.88 -0.22
N LEU A 136 5.58 -11.43 0.97
CA LEU A 136 4.76 -10.54 1.78
C LEU A 136 4.56 -9.18 1.13
N HIS A 137 5.63 -8.60 0.56
CA HIS A 137 5.52 -7.35 -0.19
C HIS A 137 4.62 -7.52 -1.41
N GLN A 138 4.80 -8.58 -2.22
CA GLN A 138 3.94 -8.87 -3.36
C GLN A 138 2.48 -9.00 -2.96
N SER A 139 2.20 -9.74 -1.88
CA SER A 139 0.84 -9.89 -1.37
C SER A 139 0.25 -8.57 -0.90
N PHE A 140 1.02 -7.76 -0.17
CA PHE A 140 0.57 -6.45 0.29
C PHE A 140 0.25 -5.50 -0.87
N TYR A 141 1.18 -5.36 -1.83
CA TYR A 141 0.97 -4.42 -2.94
C TYR A 141 -0.11 -4.88 -3.92
N GLY A 142 -0.30 -6.20 -4.10
CA GLY A 142 -1.43 -6.72 -4.86
C GLY A 142 -2.78 -6.42 -4.22
N GLU A 143 -2.87 -6.48 -2.88
CA GLU A 143 -4.09 -6.06 -2.17
C GLU A 143 -4.26 -4.54 -2.15
N LEU A 144 -3.16 -3.80 -2.03
CA LEU A 144 -3.20 -2.34 -2.11
C LEU A 144 -3.76 -1.88 -3.45
N ASP A 145 -3.33 -2.47 -4.56
CA ASP A 145 -3.84 -2.13 -5.90
C ASP A 145 -5.35 -2.43 -6.01
N SER A 146 -5.81 -3.55 -5.46
CA SER A 146 -7.23 -3.89 -5.41
C SER A 146 -8.02 -2.90 -4.55
N TYR A 147 -7.48 -2.54 -3.38
CA TYR A 147 -8.07 -1.56 -2.48
C TYR A 147 -8.19 -0.18 -3.13
N LEU A 148 -7.13 0.29 -3.81
CA LEU A 148 -7.13 1.57 -4.52
C LEU A 148 -8.18 1.61 -5.62
N THR A 149 -8.35 0.51 -6.37
CA THR A 149 -9.39 0.41 -7.39
C THR A 149 -10.80 0.56 -6.79
N GLU A 150 -11.07 -0.09 -5.65
CA GLU A 150 -12.34 0.07 -4.95
C GLU A 150 -12.54 1.48 -4.41
N TYR A 151 -11.48 2.06 -3.85
CA TYR A 151 -11.49 3.40 -3.29
C TYR A 151 -11.77 4.46 -4.35
N ASP A 152 -11.15 4.36 -5.52
CA ASP A 152 -11.40 5.26 -6.65
C ASP A 152 -12.85 5.15 -7.14
N MET A 153 -13.41 3.95 -7.20
CA MET A 153 -14.83 3.78 -7.54
C MET A 153 -15.77 4.44 -6.52
N VAL A 154 -15.43 4.43 -5.23
CA VAL A 154 -16.18 5.14 -4.19
C VAL A 154 -16.06 6.65 -4.40
N ASN A 155 -14.86 7.16 -4.59
CA ASN A 155 -14.62 8.59 -4.81
C ASN A 155 -15.38 9.11 -6.03
N ASP A 156 -15.28 8.41 -7.16
CA ASP A 156 -16.01 8.75 -8.38
C ASP A 156 -17.54 8.77 -8.16
N GLY A 157 -18.03 7.84 -7.35
CA GLY A 157 -19.44 7.81 -6.98
C GLY A 157 -19.86 9.00 -6.11
N LEU A 158 -19.03 9.35 -5.12
CA LEU A 158 -19.26 10.50 -4.25
C LEU A 158 -19.21 11.83 -5.03
N ASP A 159 -18.29 11.93 -6.00
CA ASP A 159 -18.15 13.10 -6.85
C ASP A 159 -19.38 13.33 -7.74
N ARG A 160 -20.00 12.26 -8.23
CA ARG A 160 -21.26 12.38 -8.98
C ARG A 160 -22.40 12.98 -8.17
N LEU A 161 -22.40 12.82 -6.85
CA LEU A 161 -23.39 13.44 -5.97
C LEU A 161 -23.23 14.96 -5.87
N ALA A 162 -22.12 15.55 -6.34
CA ALA A 162 -21.90 17.00 -6.35
C ALA A 162 -23.00 17.77 -7.12
N LEU A 163 -23.65 17.13 -8.09
CA LEU A 163 -24.77 17.72 -8.82
C LEU A 163 -25.94 18.13 -7.90
N LEU A 164 -26.10 17.47 -6.74
CA LEU A 164 -27.15 17.76 -5.77
C LEU A 164 -26.94 19.09 -5.01
N SER A 165 -25.77 19.73 -5.15
CA SER A 165 -25.55 21.10 -4.64
C SER A 165 -26.23 22.19 -5.48
N ARG A 166 -26.77 21.84 -6.66
CA ARG A 166 -27.36 22.78 -7.61
C ARG A 166 -28.89 22.71 -7.57
N PRO A 167 -29.57 23.81 -7.92
CA PRO A 167 -31.04 23.80 -8.11
C PRO A 167 -31.36 23.01 -9.39
N ILE A 168 -31.70 21.74 -9.22
CA ILE A 168 -32.08 20.81 -10.30
C ILE A 168 -33.51 20.35 -10.09
N GLN A 169 -34.22 20.04 -11.18
CA GLN A 169 -35.50 19.36 -11.11
C GLN A 169 -35.22 17.84 -11.11
N LEU A 170 -35.60 17.19 -10.01
CA LEU A 170 -35.52 15.75 -9.86
C LEU A 170 -36.87 15.12 -10.19
N ASP A 171 -36.97 14.44 -11.32
CA ASP A 171 -38.11 13.56 -11.59
C ASP A 171 -37.98 12.26 -10.74
N ALA A 172 -39.06 11.46 -10.75
CA ALA A 172 -39.13 10.25 -9.94
C ALA A 172 -38.04 9.23 -10.34
N LEU A 173 -37.70 9.12 -11.63
CA LEU A 173 -36.69 8.19 -12.11
C LEU A 173 -35.28 8.61 -11.66
N SER A 174 -34.91 9.85 -11.87
CA SER A 174 -33.63 10.42 -11.43
C SER A 174 -33.44 10.30 -9.91
N ARG A 175 -34.51 10.56 -9.14
CA ARG A 175 -34.50 10.40 -7.69
C ARG A 175 -34.25 8.97 -7.27
N ASN A 176 -34.92 7.99 -7.87
CA ASN A 176 -34.72 6.57 -7.57
C ASN A 176 -33.32 6.09 -7.96
N GLN A 177 -32.76 6.57 -9.06
CA GLN A 177 -31.36 6.28 -9.43
C GLN A 177 -30.38 6.80 -8.37
N LEU A 178 -30.52 8.05 -7.94
CA LEU A 178 -29.67 8.64 -6.90
C LEU A 178 -29.79 7.91 -5.56
N LEU A 179 -30.99 7.47 -5.18
CA LEU A 179 -31.20 6.65 -3.98
C LEU A 179 -30.45 5.30 -4.12
N GLY A 180 -30.53 4.66 -5.28
CA GLY A 180 -29.77 3.45 -5.57
C GLY A 180 -28.24 3.65 -5.50
N ASP A 181 -27.75 4.77 -6.02
CA ASP A 181 -26.34 5.15 -5.95
C ASP A 181 -25.90 5.35 -4.49
N ILE A 182 -26.69 6.04 -3.68
CA ILE A 182 -26.40 6.26 -2.25
C ILE A 182 -26.33 4.94 -1.49
N VAL A 183 -27.28 4.02 -1.71
CA VAL A 183 -27.23 2.69 -1.08
C VAL A 183 -25.97 1.93 -1.50
N THR A 184 -25.63 1.96 -2.78
CA THR A 184 -24.43 1.31 -3.33
C THR A 184 -23.16 1.92 -2.71
N LEU A 185 -23.07 3.23 -2.63
CA LEU A 185 -21.92 3.94 -2.04
C LEU A 185 -21.76 3.63 -0.56
N ARG A 186 -22.87 3.55 0.20
CA ARG A 186 -22.85 3.15 1.60
C ARG A 186 -22.24 1.75 1.78
N ILE A 187 -22.71 0.77 1.01
CA ILE A 187 -22.20 -0.61 1.07
C ILE A 187 -20.72 -0.65 0.71
N LYS A 188 -20.32 0.03 -0.37
CA LYS A 188 -18.91 0.08 -0.80
C LYS A 188 -18.01 0.77 0.22
N THR A 189 -18.45 1.88 0.82
CA THR A 189 -17.69 2.59 1.87
C THR A 189 -17.43 1.68 3.08
N LEU A 190 -18.42 0.91 3.51
CA LEU A 190 -18.27 -0.03 4.62
C LEU A 190 -17.36 -1.21 4.24
N ALA A 191 -17.50 -1.76 3.04
CA ALA A 191 -16.63 -2.83 2.54
C ALA A 191 -15.17 -2.35 2.43
N SER A 192 -14.94 -1.17 1.84
CA SER A 192 -13.61 -0.56 1.74
C SER A 192 -12.98 -0.32 3.12
N SER A 193 -13.77 0.10 4.11
CA SER A 193 -13.29 0.26 5.50
C SER A 193 -12.86 -1.07 6.14
N ASN A 194 -13.57 -2.17 5.86
CA ASN A 194 -13.16 -3.50 6.31
C ASN A 194 -11.87 -3.96 5.61
N ASN A 195 -11.76 -3.78 4.30
CA ASN A 195 -10.56 -4.10 3.53
C ASN A 195 -9.36 -3.28 4.00
N ALA A 196 -9.57 -2.02 4.37
CA ALA A 196 -8.57 -1.16 4.99
C ALA A 196 -8.03 -1.76 6.30
N GLY A 197 -8.89 -2.32 7.14
CA GLY A 197 -8.50 -3.00 8.37
C GLY A 197 -7.60 -4.21 8.11
N GLN A 198 -7.91 -5.02 7.12
CA GLN A 198 -7.10 -6.18 6.70
C GLN A 198 -5.75 -5.73 6.11
N LEU A 199 -5.75 -4.70 5.28
CA LEU A 199 -4.52 -4.15 4.69
C LEU A 199 -3.58 -3.58 5.77
N MET A 200 -4.11 -2.86 6.76
CA MET A 200 -3.33 -2.43 7.93
C MET A 200 -2.74 -3.62 8.71
N ALA A 201 -3.50 -4.70 8.88
CA ALA A 201 -3.02 -5.90 9.56
C ALA A 201 -1.86 -6.58 8.79
N ARG A 202 -1.89 -6.58 7.46
CA ARG A 202 -0.77 -7.06 6.63
C ARG A 202 0.48 -6.20 6.75
N LEU A 203 0.33 -4.88 6.76
CA LEU A 203 1.44 -3.97 7.00
C LEU A 203 2.11 -4.21 8.35
N ASP A 204 1.31 -4.46 9.37
CA ASP A 204 1.80 -4.82 10.70
C ASP A 204 2.58 -6.14 10.68
N MET A 205 2.15 -7.14 9.89
CA MET A 205 2.86 -8.40 9.69
C MET A 205 4.22 -8.24 9.02
N LEU A 206 4.41 -7.24 8.15
CA LEU A 206 5.70 -6.93 7.54
C LEU A 206 6.73 -6.44 8.57
N GLY A 207 6.29 -6.11 9.78
CA GLY A 207 7.16 -5.68 10.88
C GLY A 207 7.74 -4.28 10.70
N ASN A 208 7.44 -3.63 9.59
CA ASN A 208 7.97 -2.29 9.29
C ASN A 208 7.29 -1.21 10.13
N ILE A 209 6.08 -1.48 10.61
CA ILE A 209 5.32 -0.61 11.50
C ILE A 209 5.60 -0.94 12.95
N ALA A 210 5.69 -2.23 13.32
CA ALA A 210 5.92 -2.69 14.69
C ALA A 210 7.36 -2.48 15.20
N THR A 211 8.37 -2.53 14.31
CA THR A 211 9.78 -2.28 14.69
C THR A 211 10.11 -0.81 14.94
N ARG A 212 9.23 0.09 14.53
CA ARG A 212 9.23 1.49 14.90
C ARG A 212 8.02 1.74 15.81
N ALA A 213 8.13 1.39 17.09
CA ALA A 213 7.16 1.85 18.09
C ALA A 213 6.91 3.37 17.95
N SER A 214 7.96 4.13 17.56
CA SER A 214 7.87 5.52 17.13
C SER A 214 7.00 5.74 15.87
N SER A 215 6.83 4.79 14.94
CA SER A 215 6.02 5.04 13.74
C SER A 215 4.54 4.75 13.97
N ILE A 216 4.18 3.76 14.77
CA ILE A 216 2.77 3.60 15.19
C ILE A 216 2.35 4.78 16.08
N ASP A 217 3.23 5.23 16.97
CA ASP A 217 2.98 6.41 17.80
C ASP A 217 2.99 7.69 16.95
N THR A 218 3.88 7.81 15.96
CA THR A 218 3.90 8.94 15.02
C THR A 218 2.69 8.91 14.08
N VAL A 219 2.31 7.76 13.55
CA VAL A 219 1.09 7.60 12.75
C VAL A 219 -0.14 7.83 13.63
N GLY A 220 -0.16 7.30 14.85
CA GLY A 220 -1.21 7.58 15.84
C GLY A 220 -1.29 9.07 16.18
N TYR A 221 -0.16 9.72 16.36
CA TYR A 221 -0.09 11.17 16.59
C TYR A 221 -0.55 11.98 15.38
N LEU A 222 -0.10 11.66 14.19
CA LEU A 222 -0.55 12.31 12.95
C LEU A 222 -2.07 12.14 12.76
N LEU A 223 -2.58 10.92 12.92
CA LEU A 223 -4.02 10.65 12.80
C LEU A 223 -4.84 11.28 13.93
N ASP A 224 -4.35 11.27 15.16
CA ASP A 224 -5.10 11.79 16.31
C ASP A 224 -4.95 13.31 16.49
N SER A 225 -3.81 13.92 16.12
CA SER A 225 -3.57 15.35 16.30
C SER A 225 -3.78 16.17 15.03
N GLU A 226 -3.21 15.74 13.92
CA GLU A 226 -3.24 16.51 12.68
C GLU A 226 -4.62 16.48 12.03
N PHE A 227 -5.23 15.29 11.95
CA PHE A 227 -6.56 15.15 11.37
C PHE A 227 -7.70 15.68 12.26
N ARG A 228 -7.52 15.69 13.58
CA ARG A 228 -8.53 16.23 14.51
C ARG A 228 -8.46 17.75 14.65
N SER A 229 -7.26 18.33 14.57
CA SER A 229 -7.04 19.75 14.76
C SER A 229 -7.31 20.60 13.52
N GLN A 230 -7.36 19.99 12.34
CA GLN A 230 -7.57 20.69 11.07
C GLN A 230 -8.97 20.47 10.54
N PRO A 231 -9.88 21.48 10.65
CA PRO A 231 -11.27 21.33 10.16
C PRO A 231 -11.36 21.11 8.65
N ASP A 232 -10.30 21.41 7.91
CA ASP A 232 -10.24 21.24 6.45
C ASP A 232 -9.96 19.80 6.01
N VAL A 233 -9.47 18.93 6.91
CA VAL A 233 -9.31 17.51 6.64
C VAL A 233 -10.59 16.75 6.96
N SER A 234 -10.77 15.59 6.31
CA SER A 234 -12.04 14.86 6.39
C SER A 234 -12.42 14.47 7.82
N ALA A 235 -11.49 14.02 8.64
CA ALA A 235 -11.76 13.69 10.05
C ALA A 235 -12.08 14.95 10.89
N GLY A 236 -11.36 16.05 10.65
CA GLY A 236 -11.64 17.35 11.31
C GLY A 236 -13.04 17.87 10.99
N TYR A 237 -13.47 17.76 9.73
CA TYR A 237 -14.82 18.08 9.32
C TYR A 237 -15.86 17.26 10.09
N CYS A 238 -15.65 15.94 10.17
CA CYS A 238 -16.58 15.06 10.87
C CYS A 238 -16.77 15.45 12.34
N ILE A 239 -15.67 15.75 13.02
CA ILE A 239 -15.68 16.18 14.43
C ILE A 239 -16.39 17.54 14.58
N ALA A 240 -16.08 18.50 13.72
CA ALA A 240 -16.67 19.85 13.78
C ALA A 240 -18.19 19.85 13.52
N HIS A 241 -18.73 18.80 12.91
CA HIS A 241 -20.15 18.67 12.57
C HIS A 241 -20.87 17.57 13.37
N ASP A 242 -20.28 17.09 14.46
CA ASP A 242 -20.80 16.03 15.33
C ASP A 242 -21.18 14.75 14.56
N LEU A 243 -20.40 14.41 13.53
CA LEU A 243 -20.56 13.20 12.76
C LEU A 243 -19.75 12.04 13.37
N PRO A 244 -20.21 10.80 13.28
CA PRO A 244 -19.51 9.65 13.83
C PRO A 244 -18.17 9.45 13.15
N ILE A 245 -17.15 9.10 13.94
CA ILE A 245 -15.82 8.71 13.47
C ILE A 245 -15.49 7.30 13.90
N GLY A 246 -14.72 6.59 13.07
CA GLY A 246 -14.24 5.26 13.35
C GLY A 246 -13.00 5.25 14.24
N ASN A 247 -12.59 4.05 14.61
CA ASN A 247 -11.39 3.80 15.40
C ASN A 247 -10.46 2.87 14.61
N TRP A 248 -9.38 3.42 14.07
CA TRP A 248 -8.42 2.65 13.27
C TRP A 248 -7.73 1.53 14.06
N ARG A 249 -7.50 1.69 15.39
CA ARG A 249 -6.93 0.62 16.22
C ARG A 249 -7.88 -0.56 16.36
N ALA A 250 -9.18 -0.29 16.45
CA ALA A 250 -10.21 -1.34 16.46
C ALA A 250 -10.28 -2.03 15.08
N ALA A 251 -10.21 -1.26 13.98
CA ALA A 251 -10.19 -1.81 12.62
C ALA A 251 -8.95 -2.69 12.38
N LEU A 252 -7.77 -2.26 12.82
CA LEU A 252 -6.54 -3.05 12.79
C LEU A 252 -6.67 -4.35 13.60
N ALA A 253 -7.24 -4.27 14.82
CA ALA A 253 -7.43 -5.44 15.66
C ALA A 253 -8.37 -6.46 15.01
N LYS A 254 -9.47 -5.97 14.42
CA LYS A 254 -10.41 -6.80 13.65
C LYS A 254 -9.75 -7.41 12.42
N GLY A 255 -8.99 -6.63 11.65
CA GLY A 255 -8.25 -7.14 10.49
C GLY A 255 -7.28 -8.27 10.84
N ARG A 256 -6.58 -8.17 11.98
CA ARG A 256 -5.73 -9.26 12.51
C ARG A 256 -6.54 -10.51 12.85
N GLU A 257 -7.70 -10.36 13.49
CA GLU A 257 -8.59 -11.46 13.82
C GLU A 257 -9.11 -12.15 12.56
N ASP A 258 -9.60 -11.39 11.59
CA ASP A 258 -10.11 -11.89 10.30
C ASP A 258 -9.03 -12.68 9.53
N MET A 259 -7.75 -12.32 9.70
CA MET A 259 -6.59 -13.02 9.12
C MET A 259 -6.06 -14.18 9.99
N GLY A 260 -6.67 -14.46 11.13
CA GLY A 260 -6.23 -15.52 12.06
C GLY A 260 -5.01 -15.14 12.90
N TYR A 261 -4.71 -13.86 13.09
CA TYR A 261 -3.61 -13.35 13.92
C TYR A 261 -4.13 -12.52 15.10
N PRO A 262 -4.64 -13.14 16.16
CA PRO A 262 -5.17 -12.43 17.31
C PRO A 262 -4.10 -11.61 18.03
N LYS A 263 -4.55 -10.61 18.77
CA LYS A 263 -3.72 -9.65 19.51
C LYS A 263 -2.71 -10.34 20.42
N GLY A 264 -1.44 -9.99 20.31
CA GLY A 264 -0.36 -10.55 21.14
C GLY A 264 0.40 -11.72 20.51
N THR A 265 -0.01 -12.21 19.33
CA THR A 265 0.77 -13.20 18.59
C THR A 265 1.81 -12.49 17.72
N THR A 266 3.09 -12.82 17.92
CA THR A 266 4.13 -12.44 16.96
C THR A 266 3.87 -13.24 15.68
N PRO A 267 3.78 -12.59 14.51
CA PRO A 267 3.59 -13.31 13.25
C PRO A 267 4.66 -14.39 13.09
N PRO A 268 4.30 -15.60 12.63
CA PRO A 268 5.23 -16.74 12.53
C PRO A 268 6.44 -16.48 11.62
N LEU A 269 6.41 -15.40 10.86
CA LEU A 269 7.45 -15.01 9.91
C LEU A 269 8.55 -14.13 10.52
N MET A 270 8.43 -13.75 11.79
CA MET A 270 9.46 -13.01 12.55
C MET A 270 10.30 -13.90 13.49
N ARG A 271 10.08 -15.23 13.50
CA ARG A 271 10.87 -16.20 14.25
C ARG A 271 12.04 -16.75 13.44
#